data_98901c9e7ecef660cae2786e504bc9b9
#
_entry.id   98901c9e7ecef660cae2786e504bc9b9
#
_cell.length_a   1.000
_cell.length_b   1.000
_cell.length_c   1.000
_cell.angle_alpha   90.00
_cell.angle_beta   90.00
_cell.angle_gamma   90.00
#
_symmetry.space_group_name_H-M   'P 1'
#
loop_
_entity.id
_entity.type
_entity.pdbx_description
1 polymer ?
#
loop_
_entity_poly.entity_id
_entity_poly.type
_entity_poly.pdbx_seq_one_letter_code
_entity_poly.pdbx_strand_id
1 'polypeptide(L)'
;MVHAESSEPVTVHSLADAGRGTGVVELARAIRAGVPERASGEQAFHVVDIMESMLEAADTGQWVTVESTVERAKSLPEGWDPREATL
;
A
#
# COMPACT_ATOMS: atom_id res chain seq x y z
N MET A 1 8.84 14.52 4.65
CA MET A 1 9.59 15.45 5.48
C MET A 1 10.26 14.72 6.63
N VAL A 2 11.51 14.91 6.79
CA VAL A 2 12.29 14.22 7.79
C VAL A 2 12.47 15.13 9.01
N HIS A 3 12.34 14.56 10.20
CA HIS A 3 12.56 15.27 11.43
C HIS A 3 14.00 15.15 11.85
N ALA A 4 14.73 16.22 11.64
CA ALA A 4 16.15 16.21 11.93
C ALA A 4 16.45 16.13 13.42
N GLU A 5 15.57 16.64 14.26
CA GLU A 5 15.77 16.65 15.70
C GLU A 5 15.46 15.32 16.36
N SER A 6 14.86 14.39 15.65
CA SER A 6 14.59 13.09 16.21
C SER A 6 15.87 12.25 16.18
N SER A 7 16.42 12.00 17.34
CA SER A 7 17.62 11.18 17.45
C SER A 7 17.32 9.74 17.84
N GLU A 8 16.07 9.44 18.16
CA GLU A 8 15.70 8.09 18.54
C GLU A 8 15.25 7.31 17.30
N PRO A 9 15.73 6.07 17.15
CA PRO A 9 15.25 5.24 16.05
C PRO A 9 13.76 4.94 16.22
N VAL A 10 13.03 5.07 15.14
CA VAL A 10 11.63 4.70 15.13
C VAL A 10 11.54 3.21 14.89
N THR A 11 10.90 2.51 15.81
CA THR A 11 10.64 1.09 15.61
C THR A 11 9.42 0.94 14.70
N VAL A 12 9.67 0.41 13.52
CA VAL A 12 8.60 0.11 12.58
C VAL A 12 8.27 -1.36 12.71
N HIS A 13 7.00 -1.63 13.02
CA HIS A 13 6.54 -3.01 13.02
C HIS A 13 6.45 -3.48 11.58
N SER A 14 7.42 -4.25 11.19
CA SER A 14 7.47 -4.81 9.85
C SER A 14 7.56 -6.33 9.93
N LEU A 15 7.25 -6.95 8.81
CA LEU A 15 7.35 -8.40 8.70
C LEU A 15 8.82 -8.75 8.46
N ALA A 16 9.38 -9.59 9.32
CA ALA A 16 10.77 -9.99 9.20
C ALA A 16 11.05 -10.69 7.87
N ASP A 17 10.04 -11.37 7.33
CA ASP A 17 10.17 -12.15 6.10
C ASP A 17 9.51 -11.47 4.92
N ALA A 18 9.17 -10.19 5.04
CA ALA A 18 8.55 -9.45 3.95
C ALA A 18 9.58 -9.24 2.83
N GLY A 19 9.13 -9.40 1.61
CA GLY A 19 10.01 -9.25 0.47
C GLY A 19 9.20 -9.31 -0.82
N ARG A 20 9.90 -9.60 -1.90
CA ARG A 20 9.23 -9.77 -3.19
C ARG A 20 8.29 -10.96 -3.13
N GLY A 21 7.13 -10.81 -3.72
CA GLY A 21 6.13 -11.86 -3.74
C GLY A 21 5.18 -11.87 -2.56
N THR A 22 5.45 -11.07 -1.51
CA THR A 22 4.55 -10.97 -0.36
C THR A 22 3.14 -10.59 -0.79
N GLY A 23 3.01 -9.62 -1.69
CA GLY A 23 1.71 -9.20 -2.19
C GLY A 23 0.98 -10.28 -2.97
N VAL A 24 1.71 -11.09 -3.72
CA VAL A 24 1.11 -12.20 -4.47
C VAL A 24 0.59 -13.28 -3.52
N VAL A 25 1.33 -13.58 -2.47
CA VAL A 25 0.88 -14.55 -1.46
C VAL A 25 -0.35 -14.02 -0.73
N GLU A 26 -0.34 -12.75 -0.37
CA GLU A 26 -1.49 -12.13 0.29
C GLU A 26 -2.72 -12.19 -0.61
N LEU A 27 -2.56 -11.89 -1.89
CA LEU A 27 -3.64 -11.98 -2.86
C LEU A 27 -4.19 -13.40 -2.96
N ALA A 28 -3.30 -14.39 -3.04
CA ALA A 28 -3.73 -15.80 -3.12
C ALA A 28 -4.52 -16.20 -1.89
N ARG A 29 -4.06 -15.80 -0.71
CA ARG A 29 -4.77 -16.11 0.54
C ARG A 29 -6.12 -15.41 0.61
N ALA A 30 -6.19 -14.17 0.15
CA ALA A 30 -7.44 -13.44 0.12
C ALA A 30 -8.46 -14.10 -0.81
N ILE A 31 -8.03 -14.55 -1.96
CA ILE A 31 -8.88 -15.27 -2.90
C ILE A 31 -9.40 -16.58 -2.26
N ARG A 32 -8.51 -17.33 -1.63
CA ARG A 32 -8.88 -18.59 -0.97
C ARG A 32 -9.86 -18.37 0.17
N ALA A 33 -9.69 -17.30 0.91
CA ALA A 33 -10.56 -16.98 2.05
C ALA A 33 -11.83 -16.26 1.64
N GLY A 34 -11.94 -15.80 0.40
CA GLY A 34 -13.10 -15.06 -0.06
C GLY A 34 -13.22 -13.67 0.52
N VAL A 35 -12.10 -13.06 0.87
CA VAL A 35 -12.06 -11.71 1.44
C VAL A 35 -11.31 -10.77 0.48
N PRO A 36 -11.52 -9.44 0.60
CA PRO A 36 -10.81 -8.51 -0.25
C PRO A 36 -9.30 -8.53 0.02
N GLU A 37 -8.54 -8.47 -1.04
CA GLU A 37 -7.10 -8.31 -0.95
C GLU A 37 -6.73 -6.90 -0.47
N ARG A 38 -5.56 -6.77 0.17
CA ARG A 38 -5.12 -5.47 0.69
C ARG A 38 -4.66 -4.53 -0.42
N ALA A 39 -3.89 -5.07 -1.37
CA ALA A 39 -3.44 -4.29 -2.52
C ALA A 39 -4.45 -4.46 -3.65
N SER A 40 -5.54 -3.73 -3.57
CA SER A 40 -6.67 -3.87 -4.50
C SER A 40 -6.44 -3.13 -5.81
N GLY A 41 -7.22 -3.50 -6.82
CA GLY A 41 -7.26 -2.76 -8.08
C GLY A 41 -7.75 -1.33 -7.90
N GLU A 42 -8.65 -1.11 -6.98
CA GLU A 42 -9.13 0.24 -6.65
C GLU A 42 -8.01 1.10 -6.08
N GLN A 43 -7.17 0.53 -5.24
CA GLN A 43 -6.00 1.25 -4.72
C GLN A 43 -5.02 1.56 -5.84
N ALA A 44 -4.76 0.62 -6.73
CA ALA A 44 -3.87 0.84 -7.86
C ALA A 44 -4.40 1.95 -8.77
N PHE A 45 -5.70 1.94 -9.03
CA PHE A 45 -6.32 2.99 -9.84
C PHE A 45 -6.17 4.36 -9.18
N HIS A 46 -6.38 4.43 -7.87
CA HIS A 46 -6.25 5.68 -7.14
C HIS A 46 -4.82 6.22 -7.20
N VAL A 47 -3.82 5.35 -7.08
CA VAL A 47 -2.41 5.76 -7.18
C VAL A 47 -2.10 6.32 -8.56
N VAL A 48 -2.59 5.68 -9.63
CA VAL A 48 -2.39 6.18 -10.98
C VAL A 48 -3.09 7.53 -11.18
N ASP A 49 -4.29 7.67 -10.64
CA ASP A 49 -5.03 8.92 -10.71
C ASP A 49 -4.29 10.06 -10.02
N ILE A 50 -3.69 9.78 -8.87
CA ILE A 50 -2.86 10.76 -8.17
C ILE A 50 -1.67 11.16 -9.05
N MET A 51 -0.98 10.19 -9.63
CA MET A 51 0.18 10.46 -10.46
C MET A 51 -0.17 11.29 -11.71
N GLU A 52 -1.26 10.96 -12.36
CA GLU A 52 -1.71 11.72 -13.52
C GLU A 52 -2.12 13.13 -13.14
N SER A 53 -2.79 13.29 -12.00
CA SER A 53 -3.16 14.62 -11.50
C SER A 53 -1.95 15.47 -11.18
N MET A 54 -0.90 14.85 -10.64
CA MET A 54 0.36 15.56 -10.37
C MET A 54 1.01 16.04 -11.65
N LEU A 55 1.02 15.20 -12.69
CA LEU A 55 1.58 15.58 -13.99
C LEU A 55 0.77 16.72 -14.63
N GLU A 56 -0.54 16.66 -14.55
CA GLU A 56 -1.39 17.71 -15.06
C GLU A 56 -1.17 19.01 -14.32
N ALA A 57 -1.07 18.96 -13.00
CA ALA A 57 -0.80 20.15 -12.19
C ALA A 57 0.56 20.77 -12.55
N ALA A 58 1.57 19.95 -12.76
CA ALA A 58 2.89 20.40 -13.15
C ALA A 58 2.88 21.04 -14.55
N ASP A 59 2.12 20.46 -15.48
CA ASP A 59 2.04 20.93 -16.85
C ASP A 59 1.27 22.23 -16.97
N THR A 60 0.17 22.36 -16.25
CA THR A 60 -0.70 23.54 -16.32
C THR A 60 -0.35 24.62 -15.32
N GLY A 61 0.42 24.31 -14.29
CA GLY A 61 0.72 25.24 -13.20
C GLY A 61 -0.48 25.54 -12.32
N GLN A 62 -1.49 24.68 -12.33
CA GLN A 62 -2.72 24.87 -11.59
C GLN A 62 -2.99 23.71 -10.65
N TRP A 63 -3.80 23.96 -9.64
CA TRP A 63 -4.28 22.91 -8.75
C TRP A 63 -5.19 21.95 -9.53
N VAL A 64 -5.02 20.69 -9.26
CA VAL A 64 -5.86 19.65 -9.85
C VAL A 64 -6.46 18.83 -8.72
N THR A 65 -7.77 18.62 -8.79
CA THR A 65 -8.46 17.78 -7.80
C THR A 65 -8.38 16.32 -8.23
N VAL A 66 -7.91 15.49 -7.33
CA VAL A 66 -7.93 14.04 -7.54
C VAL A 66 -9.36 13.57 -7.29
N GLU A 67 -9.99 13.00 -8.31
CA GLU A 67 -11.39 12.62 -8.23
C GLU A 67 -11.63 11.26 -7.60
N SER A 68 -10.69 10.34 -7.74
CA SER A 68 -10.84 9.02 -7.16
C SER A 68 -10.53 9.02 -5.66
N THR A 69 -11.16 8.09 -4.96
CA THR A 69 -10.89 7.85 -3.55
C THR A 69 -10.77 6.35 -3.33
N VAL A 70 -10.08 5.98 -2.28
CA VAL A 70 -9.99 4.59 -1.89
C VAL A 70 -9.90 4.53 -0.36
N GLU A 71 -10.51 3.51 0.21
CA GLU A 71 -10.39 3.29 1.64
C GLU A 71 -8.98 2.80 1.97
N ARG A 72 -8.51 3.23 3.13
CA ARG A 72 -7.20 2.80 3.59
C ARG A 72 -7.16 1.29 3.73
N ALA A 73 -6.19 0.65 3.10
CA ALA A 73 -6.00 -0.78 3.23
C ALA A 73 -5.56 -1.14 4.66
N LYS A 74 -5.98 -2.31 5.10
CA LYS A 74 -5.53 -2.82 6.40
C LYS A 74 -4.09 -3.28 6.28
N SER A 75 -3.33 -3.02 7.33
CA SER A 75 -1.97 -3.53 7.40
C SER A 75 -1.98 -5.05 7.58
N LEU A 76 -0.93 -5.69 7.13
CA LEU A 76 -0.76 -7.12 7.42
C LEU A 76 -0.61 -7.31 8.92
N PRO A 77 -1.17 -8.39 9.48
CA PRO A 77 -1.03 -8.66 10.89
C PRO A 77 0.44 -8.82 11.27
N GLU A 78 0.76 -8.42 12.50
CA GLU A 78 2.08 -8.67 13.02
C GLU A 78 2.33 -10.18 13.08
N GLY A 79 3.50 -10.59 12.63
CA GLY A 79 3.83 -12.00 12.57
C GLY A 79 3.30 -12.73 11.35
N TRP A 80 2.68 -12.02 10.42
CA TRP A 80 2.21 -12.64 9.18
C TRP A 80 3.39 -13.23 8.41
N ASP A 81 3.33 -14.53 8.11
CA ASP A 81 4.42 -15.25 7.46
C ASP A 81 3.96 -15.74 6.08
N PRO A 82 4.61 -15.29 5.01
CA PRO A 82 4.25 -15.73 3.66
C PRO A 82 4.56 -17.20 3.41
N ARG A 83 5.38 -17.82 4.25
CA ARG A 83 5.75 -19.22 4.08
C ARG A 83 4.78 -20.18 4.74
N GLU A 84 3.85 -19.69 5.54
CA GLU A 84 2.86 -20.56 6.15
C GLU A 84 1.89 -21.08 5.10
N ALA A 85 1.66 -22.37 5.12
CA ALA A 85 0.76 -23.02 4.19
C ALA A 85 -0.68 -22.93 4.69
N THR A 86 -1.23 -21.75 4.66
CA THR A 86 -2.61 -21.50 5.10
C THR A 86 -3.61 -21.47 3.95
N LEU A 87 -3.16 -21.83 2.81
CA LEU A 87 -4.00 -21.84 1.60
C LEU A 87 -4.87 -23.09 1.52
#